data_c7cd7f529840a4ccd2c375522f419d6f
#
_entry.id   c7cd7f529840a4ccd2c375522f419d6f
#
_cell.length_a   1.000
_cell.length_b   1.000
_cell.length_c   1.000
_cell.angle_alpha   90.00
_cell.angle_beta   90.00
_cell.angle_gamma   90.00
#
_symmetry.space_group_name_H-M   'P 1'
#
loop_
_entity.id
_entity.type
_entity.pdbx_description
1 polymer ?
#
loop_
_entity_poly.entity_id
_entity_poly.type
_entity_poly.pdbx_seq_one_letter_code
_entity_poly.pdbx_strand_id
1 'polypeptide(L)'
;NPVVNSRQHYLKMKLPQTYRSLIKCGFKNDYTLGFADTPGFRAGIARAFPWFDLKNNTETDFVLHPFTYMDGTLNEYQSLSIPEAKNKVGELASEVSKYGGNLIAIWHNETIGDYGKWSQWSEVLEHTLSFQKQKG
;
A
#
# COMPACT_ATOMS: atom_id res chain seq x y z
N ASN A 1 -5.85 -23.55 -4.95
CA ASN A 1 -4.82 -22.71 -5.55
C ASN A 1 -3.81 -22.33 -4.49
N PRO A 2 -2.49 -22.35 -4.77
CA PRO A 2 -1.49 -21.94 -3.79
C PRO A 2 -1.64 -20.47 -3.44
N VAL A 3 -1.38 -20.12 -2.17
CA VAL A 3 -1.32 -18.73 -1.72
C VAL A 3 0.06 -18.18 -2.10
N VAL A 4 0.09 -17.18 -2.99
CA VAL A 4 1.33 -16.62 -3.53
C VAL A 4 1.57 -15.16 -3.15
N ASN A 5 0.59 -14.50 -2.54
CA ASN A 5 0.65 -13.10 -2.14
C ASN A 5 0.76 -12.98 -0.62
N SER A 6 1.60 -12.07 -0.13
CA SER A 6 1.76 -11.79 1.29
C SER A 6 1.62 -10.32 1.62
N ARG A 7 1.19 -10.05 2.85
CA ARG A 7 1.29 -8.76 3.54
C ARG A 7 1.50 -9.04 5.01
N GLN A 8 2.55 -8.47 5.58
CA GLN A 8 2.88 -8.67 6.99
C GLN A 8 1.98 -7.81 7.86
N HIS A 9 1.33 -8.42 8.85
CA HIS A 9 0.49 -7.71 9.80
C HIS A 9 1.32 -6.69 10.60
N TYR A 10 0.78 -5.51 10.84
CA TYR A 10 1.47 -4.35 11.41
C TYR A 10 2.71 -3.91 10.62
N LEU A 11 2.81 -4.27 9.34
CA LEU A 11 3.98 -3.98 8.48
C LEU A 11 5.31 -4.47 9.09
N LYS A 12 5.26 -5.48 9.97
CA LYS A 12 6.45 -6.00 10.65
C LYS A 12 7.34 -6.79 9.69
N MET A 13 8.48 -6.21 9.35
CA MET A 13 9.49 -6.81 8.50
C MET A 13 10.87 -6.67 9.11
N LYS A 14 11.69 -7.71 8.98
CA LYS A 14 13.13 -7.66 9.21
C LYS A 14 13.83 -8.03 7.91
N LEU A 15 14.35 -7.04 7.22
CA LEU A 15 15.03 -7.25 5.94
C LEU A 15 16.51 -7.62 6.13
N PRO A 16 17.04 -8.53 5.33
CA PRO A 16 16.39 -9.26 4.22
C PRO A 16 15.67 -10.56 4.64
N GLN A 17 15.67 -10.91 5.93
CA GLN A 17 15.22 -12.20 6.43
C GLN A 17 13.76 -12.51 6.10
N THR A 18 12.87 -11.51 6.25
CA THR A 18 11.44 -11.69 5.95
C THR A 18 11.22 -12.11 4.50
N TYR A 19 11.83 -11.40 3.55
CA TYR A 19 11.67 -11.72 2.12
C TYR A 19 12.27 -13.09 1.77
N ARG A 20 13.43 -13.45 2.29
CA ARG A 20 14.00 -14.78 2.10
C ARG A 20 13.10 -15.89 2.64
N SER A 21 12.48 -15.67 3.80
CA SER A 21 11.55 -16.65 4.38
C SER A 21 10.29 -16.79 3.53
N LEU A 22 9.73 -15.68 3.03
CA LEU A 22 8.58 -15.70 2.13
C LEU A 22 8.88 -16.44 0.83
N ILE A 23 10.02 -16.17 0.20
CA ILE A 23 10.47 -16.88 -1.00
C ILE A 23 10.59 -18.37 -0.73
N LYS A 24 11.22 -18.77 0.39
CA LYS A 24 11.36 -20.17 0.79
C LYS A 24 10.01 -20.87 1.00
N CYS A 25 9.00 -20.12 1.46
CA CYS A 25 7.63 -20.62 1.63
C CYS A 25 6.81 -20.62 0.33
N GLY A 26 7.38 -20.20 -0.79
CA GLY A 26 6.71 -20.21 -2.10
C GLY A 26 5.90 -18.97 -2.44
N PHE A 27 5.96 -17.91 -1.61
CA PHE A 27 5.35 -16.64 -1.95
C PHE A 27 6.05 -16.00 -3.15
N LYS A 28 5.29 -15.29 -3.97
CA LYS A 28 5.76 -14.60 -5.18
C LYS A 28 5.63 -13.08 -5.11
N ASN A 29 4.71 -12.59 -4.29
CA ASN A 29 4.41 -11.17 -4.19
C ASN A 29 4.29 -10.74 -2.74
N ASP A 30 4.75 -9.51 -2.44
CA ASP A 30 4.58 -8.88 -1.13
C ASP A 30 4.02 -7.46 -1.27
N TYR A 31 3.06 -7.14 -0.42
CA TYR A 31 2.34 -5.86 -0.38
C TYR A 31 2.58 -5.11 0.95
N THR A 32 3.71 -5.37 1.62
CA THR A 32 4.02 -4.79 2.93
C THR A 32 4.76 -3.47 2.83
N LEU A 33 5.46 -3.20 1.73
CA LEU A 33 6.37 -2.07 1.61
C LEU A 33 5.63 -0.75 1.47
N GLY A 34 5.56 0.00 2.56
CA GLY A 34 4.97 1.33 2.66
C GLY A 34 5.26 1.93 4.03
N PHE A 35 4.86 3.17 4.26
CA PHE A 35 4.94 3.83 5.55
C PHE A 35 3.62 3.68 6.31
N ALA A 36 3.69 3.53 7.64
CA ALA A 36 2.49 3.47 8.46
C ALA A 36 1.94 4.87 8.76
N ASP A 37 2.80 5.81 9.03
CA ASP A 37 2.52 7.11 9.62
C ASP A 37 2.46 8.26 8.61
N THR A 38 2.90 8.05 7.38
CA THR A 38 2.89 9.07 6.33
C THR A 38 2.51 8.48 4.97
N PRO A 39 1.66 9.15 4.17
CA PRO A 39 1.37 8.70 2.81
C PRO A 39 2.57 8.96 1.89
N GLY A 40 2.77 8.08 0.93
CA GLY A 40 3.86 8.21 -0.04
C GLY A 40 4.45 6.88 -0.48
N PHE A 41 5.59 6.93 -1.16
CA PHE A 41 6.21 5.77 -1.81
C PHE A 41 7.53 5.42 -1.12
N ARG A 42 7.49 4.49 -0.17
CA ARG A 42 8.67 4.06 0.61
C ARG A 42 9.81 3.51 -0.27
N ALA A 43 9.47 2.95 -1.42
CA ALA A 43 10.45 2.49 -2.40
C ALA A 43 10.92 3.59 -3.38
N GLY A 44 10.40 4.82 -3.26
CA GLY A 44 10.64 5.90 -4.22
C GLY A 44 9.90 5.74 -5.55
N ILE A 45 9.15 4.65 -5.73
CA ILE A 45 8.38 4.33 -6.93
C ILE A 45 7.04 3.71 -6.56
N ALA A 46 6.02 3.90 -7.44
CA ALA A 46 4.69 3.31 -7.31
C ALA A 46 4.49 2.05 -8.15
N ARG A 47 5.51 1.61 -8.88
CA ARG A 47 5.47 0.39 -9.70
C ARG A 47 5.90 -0.81 -8.89
N ALA A 48 5.34 -1.96 -9.24
CA ALA A 48 5.86 -3.24 -8.77
C ALA A 48 7.26 -3.50 -9.34
N PHE A 49 8.14 -4.12 -8.56
CA PHE A 49 9.50 -4.43 -8.99
C PHE A 49 10.01 -5.71 -8.30
N PRO A 50 10.91 -6.47 -8.95
CA PRO A 50 11.54 -7.64 -8.35
C PRO A 50 12.47 -7.21 -7.21
N TRP A 51 12.44 -7.96 -6.11
CA TRP A 51 13.37 -7.75 -5.01
C TRP A 51 14.78 -8.26 -5.38
N PHE A 52 15.79 -7.42 -5.20
CA PHE A 52 17.19 -7.78 -5.37
C PHE A 52 17.81 -8.14 -4.01
N ASP A 53 18.35 -9.34 -3.87
CA ASP A 53 19.06 -9.77 -2.66
C ASP A 53 20.51 -9.27 -2.67
N LEU A 54 20.73 -8.09 -2.13
CA LEU A 54 22.05 -7.42 -2.09
C LEU A 54 23.14 -8.30 -1.44
N LYS A 55 22.81 -9.06 -0.38
CA LYS A 55 23.80 -9.86 0.32
C LYS A 55 24.29 -11.02 -0.53
N ASN A 56 23.41 -11.63 -1.31
CA ASN A 56 23.73 -12.75 -2.19
C ASN A 56 24.02 -12.28 -3.62
N ASN A 57 23.92 -10.99 -3.88
CA ASN A 57 24.08 -10.36 -5.21
C ASN A 57 23.24 -11.07 -6.27
N THR A 58 21.95 -11.30 -5.96
CA THR A 58 21.06 -12.11 -6.80
C THR A 58 19.74 -11.38 -7.06
N GLU A 59 19.35 -11.32 -8.33
CA GLU A 59 17.99 -10.97 -8.73
C GLU A 59 17.02 -12.11 -8.35
N THR A 60 15.81 -11.76 -7.94
CA THR A 60 14.80 -12.74 -7.54
C THR A 60 13.49 -12.53 -8.32
N ASP A 61 12.69 -13.60 -8.45
CA ASP A 61 11.33 -13.52 -9.01
C ASP A 61 10.29 -13.03 -7.99
N PHE A 62 10.74 -12.61 -6.79
CA PHE A 62 9.86 -12.12 -5.73
C PHE A 62 9.52 -10.65 -5.95
N VAL A 63 8.26 -10.35 -6.22
CA VAL A 63 7.82 -9.03 -6.63
C VAL A 63 7.29 -8.23 -5.44
N LEU A 64 7.79 -7.00 -5.28
CA LEU A 64 7.31 -6.04 -4.29
C LEU A 64 6.29 -5.11 -4.93
N HIS A 65 5.16 -4.94 -4.25
CA HIS A 65 4.07 -4.04 -4.63
C HIS A 65 3.93 -2.97 -3.54
N PRO A 66 4.61 -1.82 -3.66
CA PRO A 66 4.54 -0.77 -2.65
C PRO A 66 3.11 -0.24 -2.51
N PHE A 67 2.63 -0.10 -1.27
CA PHE A 67 1.40 0.62 -1.01
C PHE A 67 1.69 2.09 -0.69
N THR A 68 0.70 2.94 -0.93
CA THR A 68 0.85 4.40 -0.87
C THR A 68 0.39 4.97 0.47
N TYR A 69 -0.69 4.45 1.04
CA TYR A 69 -1.23 4.86 2.34
C TYR A 69 -2.16 3.79 2.91
N MET A 70 -2.46 3.92 4.19
CA MET A 70 -3.54 3.20 4.87
C MET A 70 -4.62 4.21 5.29
N ASP A 71 -5.84 3.74 5.51
CA ASP A 71 -6.89 4.52 6.16
C ASP A 71 -6.41 5.12 7.49
N GLY A 72 -5.77 4.29 8.34
CA GLY A 72 -5.14 4.75 9.58
C GLY A 72 -4.06 5.80 9.39
N THR A 73 -3.30 5.76 8.28
CA THR A 73 -2.31 6.80 7.97
C THR A 73 -2.97 8.17 7.88
N LEU A 74 -4.08 8.27 7.15
CA LEU A 74 -4.75 9.56 6.93
C LEU A 74 -5.53 10.04 8.16
N ASN A 75 -6.26 9.12 8.83
CA ASN A 75 -7.09 9.45 9.99
C ASN A 75 -6.28 9.58 11.27
N GLU A 76 -5.60 8.50 11.69
CA GLU A 76 -5.02 8.39 13.04
C GLU A 76 -3.66 9.09 13.13
N TYR A 77 -2.78 8.89 12.15
CA TYR A 77 -1.43 9.48 12.19
C TYR A 77 -1.39 10.92 11.70
N GLN A 78 -2.10 11.24 10.62
CA GLN A 78 -2.12 12.57 10.03
C GLN A 78 -3.29 13.43 10.52
N SER A 79 -4.29 12.84 11.19
CA SER A 79 -5.48 13.52 11.73
C SER A 79 -6.22 14.37 10.67
N LEU A 80 -6.29 13.89 9.43
CA LEU A 80 -6.94 14.62 8.34
C LEU A 80 -8.45 14.56 8.47
N SER A 81 -9.09 15.68 8.16
CA SER A 81 -10.55 15.71 7.90
C SER A 81 -10.88 15.00 6.59
N ILE A 82 -12.17 14.65 6.38
CA ILE A 82 -12.62 13.99 5.15
C ILE A 82 -12.25 14.78 3.88
N PRO A 83 -12.44 16.10 3.79
CA PRO A 83 -12.01 16.87 2.63
C PRO A 83 -10.49 16.85 2.41
N GLU A 84 -9.70 16.97 3.48
CA GLU A 84 -8.23 16.92 3.40
C GLU A 84 -7.75 15.55 2.96
N ALA A 85 -8.35 14.47 3.49
CA ALA A 85 -8.04 13.11 3.09
C ALA A 85 -8.35 12.86 1.60
N LYS A 86 -9.51 13.32 1.11
CA LYS A 86 -9.86 13.25 -0.32
C LYS A 86 -8.86 14.02 -1.19
N ASN A 87 -8.48 15.23 -0.79
CA ASN A 87 -7.47 16.01 -1.50
C ASN A 87 -6.12 15.28 -1.54
N LYS A 88 -5.68 14.73 -0.40
CA LYS A 88 -4.42 13.97 -0.33
C LYS A 88 -4.45 12.73 -1.23
N VAL A 89 -5.54 11.99 -1.25
CA VAL A 89 -5.72 10.85 -2.16
C VAL A 89 -5.66 11.29 -3.62
N GLY A 90 -6.29 12.42 -3.97
CA GLY A 90 -6.24 13.01 -5.32
C GLY A 90 -4.83 13.39 -5.75
N GLU A 91 -4.03 14.02 -4.87
CA GLU A 91 -2.62 14.32 -5.11
C GLU A 91 -1.82 13.05 -5.42
N LEU A 92 -1.96 12.02 -4.57
CA LEU A 92 -1.26 10.75 -4.73
C LEU A 92 -1.68 10.02 -6.02
N ALA A 93 -2.96 10.03 -6.36
CA ALA A 93 -3.47 9.46 -7.60
C ALA A 93 -2.90 10.19 -8.84
N SER A 94 -2.80 11.51 -8.78
CA SER A 94 -2.19 12.35 -9.82
C SER A 94 -0.71 12.01 -10.01
N GLU A 95 0.06 11.89 -8.93
CA GLU A 95 1.47 11.49 -9.00
C GLU A 95 1.65 10.10 -9.62
N VAL A 96 0.83 9.13 -9.21
CA VAL A 96 0.84 7.78 -9.80
C VAL A 96 0.50 7.82 -11.29
N SER A 97 -0.48 8.63 -11.69
CA SER A 97 -0.86 8.79 -13.10
C SER A 97 0.27 9.41 -13.93
N LYS A 98 0.93 10.42 -13.38
CA LYS A 98 2.01 11.17 -14.05
C LYS A 98 3.26 10.32 -14.29
N TYR A 99 3.68 9.51 -13.31
CA TYR A 99 4.92 8.74 -13.38
C TYR A 99 4.69 7.26 -13.73
N GLY A 100 3.45 6.84 -13.81
CA GLY A 100 3.04 5.45 -14.00
C GLY A 100 3.23 4.63 -12.73
N GLY A 101 2.36 3.66 -12.50
CA GLY A 101 2.37 2.80 -11.32
C GLY A 101 0.99 2.38 -10.89
N ASN A 102 0.88 1.92 -9.65
CA ASN A 102 -0.37 1.52 -9.04
C ASN A 102 -0.62 2.31 -7.75
N LEU A 103 -1.78 2.90 -7.62
CA LEU A 103 -2.24 3.44 -6.35
C LEU A 103 -2.77 2.26 -5.50
N ILE A 104 -1.96 1.80 -4.57
CA ILE A 104 -2.32 0.73 -3.64
C ILE A 104 -2.58 1.34 -2.28
N ALA A 105 -3.79 1.16 -1.77
CA ALA A 105 -4.20 1.61 -0.45
C ALA A 105 -4.62 0.41 0.43
N ILE A 106 -4.39 0.51 1.73
CA ILE A 106 -4.81 -0.47 2.72
C ILE A 106 -6.00 0.08 3.48
N TRP A 107 -7.07 -0.70 3.57
CA TRP A 107 -8.28 -0.36 4.29
C TRP A 107 -8.63 -1.48 5.28
N HIS A 108 -9.03 -1.10 6.48
CA HIS A 108 -9.44 -2.02 7.53
C HIS A 108 -10.97 -2.13 7.60
N ASN A 109 -11.48 -3.28 8.04
CA ASN A 109 -12.94 -3.51 8.10
C ASN A 109 -13.64 -2.54 9.05
N GLU A 110 -12.97 -2.13 10.15
CA GLU A 110 -13.55 -1.17 11.09
C GLU A 110 -13.78 0.21 10.46
N THR A 111 -12.92 0.62 9.52
CA THR A 111 -13.09 1.87 8.76
C THR A 111 -14.30 1.82 7.85
N ILE A 112 -14.51 0.66 7.20
CA ILE A 112 -15.65 0.43 6.30
C ILE A 112 -16.98 0.41 7.09
N GLY A 113 -16.94 0.11 8.39
CA GLY A 113 -18.09 0.13 9.28
C GLY A 113 -18.71 1.52 9.48
N ASP A 114 -18.00 2.58 9.15
CA ASP A 114 -18.47 3.97 9.08
C ASP A 114 -19.09 4.48 10.40
N TYR A 115 -18.49 4.13 11.55
CA TYR A 115 -18.94 4.55 12.88
C TYR A 115 -17.80 5.09 13.76
N GLY A 116 -18.14 5.83 14.79
CA GLY A 116 -17.18 6.41 15.74
C GLY A 116 -16.19 7.34 15.05
N LYS A 117 -14.92 7.15 15.31
CA LYS A 117 -13.82 7.92 14.67
C LYS A 117 -13.74 7.71 13.16
N TRP A 118 -14.40 6.71 12.62
CA TRP A 118 -14.45 6.35 11.21
C TRP A 118 -15.72 6.84 10.50
N SER A 119 -16.59 7.59 11.21
CA SER A 119 -17.80 8.13 10.60
C SER A 119 -17.49 8.96 9.36
N GLN A 120 -18.21 8.71 8.27
CA GLN A 120 -18.05 9.31 6.93
C GLN A 120 -16.75 8.93 6.18
N TRP A 121 -15.91 8.02 6.74
CA TRP A 121 -14.69 7.57 6.05
C TRP A 121 -14.97 6.69 4.84
N SER A 122 -16.15 6.09 4.73
CA SER A 122 -16.63 5.44 3.49
C SER A 122 -16.54 6.35 2.27
N GLU A 123 -16.76 7.68 2.44
CA GLU A 123 -16.61 8.66 1.36
C GLU A 123 -15.17 8.78 0.83
N VAL A 124 -14.16 8.63 1.69
CA VAL A 124 -12.75 8.64 1.28
C VAL A 124 -12.42 7.36 0.51
N LEU A 125 -12.99 6.22 0.91
CA LEU A 125 -12.85 4.96 0.19
C LEU A 125 -13.49 5.06 -1.21
N GLU A 126 -14.73 5.55 -1.30
CA GLU A 126 -15.41 5.74 -2.58
C GLU A 126 -14.63 6.68 -3.50
N HIS A 127 -14.09 7.78 -2.95
CA HIS A 127 -13.23 8.69 -3.70
C HIS A 127 -11.96 7.98 -4.21
N THR A 128 -11.33 7.16 -3.38
CA THR A 128 -10.16 6.34 -3.79
C THR A 128 -10.50 5.42 -4.95
N LEU A 129 -11.63 4.72 -4.86
CA LEU A 129 -12.10 3.78 -5.89
C LEU A 129 -12.50 4.47 -7.20
N SER A 130 -12.87 5.76 -7.15
CA SER A 130 -13.22 6.51 -8.36
C SER A 130 -12.07 6.64 -9.35
N PHE A 131 -10.81 6.62 -8.89
CA PHE A 131 -9.62 6.66 -9.75
C PHE A 131 -9.39 5.36 -10.53
N GLN A 132 -10.00 4.25 -10.14
CA GLN A 132 -9.92 2.98 -10.90
C GLN A 132 -10.75 3.00 -12.19
N LYS A 133 -11.81 3.82 -12.23
CA LYS A 133 -12.76 3.88 -13.36
C LYS A 133 -12.25 4.69 -14.56
N GLN A 134 -11.12 5.38 -14.44
CA GLN A 134 -10.59 6.25 -15.50
C GLN A 134 -9.63 5.53 -16.46
N LYS A 135 -9.38 4.24 -16.29
CA LYS A 135 -8.55 3.42 -17.19
C LYS A 135 -9.40 2.52 -18.09
N GLY A 136 -10.44 3.09 -18.64
CA GLY A 136 -11.26 2.44 -19.70
C GLY A 136 -10.95 3.00 -21.06
#